data_46cc95c5e7fde9e9b921ccf1841f5985
#
_entry.id   46cc95c5e7fde9e9b921ccf1841f5985
#
_cell.length_a   1.000
_cell.length_b   1.000
_cell.length_c   1.000
_cell.angle_alpha   90.00
_cell.angle_beta   90.00
_cell.angle_gamma   90.00
#
_symmetry.space_group_name_H-M   'P 1'
#
loop_
_entity.id
_entity.type
_entity.pdbx_description
1 polymer ?
#
loop_
_entity_poly.entity_id
_entity_poly.type
_entity_poly.pdbx_seq_one_letter_code
_entity_poly.pdbx_strand_id
1 'polypeptide(L)'
;MNRVFVFWVLIVCLPTMVANAQEDSELQRSSDEHMREELGVNPITTPSIHDTLKQLEVFRPVPVALIDAANREATFNNRFQTALHFGSLVADGFLLTLAERPQAIQDVGKALIRQSRALGVGERLTKRSKSLLEHSDKGDWAGVRQELVRTQEDVETSMLELRDEEMAHMISLGGWLRGFQLGANCTADAYSPAKARILGNVEIMDYFLDRLDTLHPRLKKTDMVTALTARVKEIRALAAEAADKTMTREQVEKIRDLANAAEDAATAKVDEEGRFEKPKN
;
A
#
# COMPACT_ATOMS: atom_id res chain seq x y z
N MET A 1 32.76 -49.60 54.69
CA MET A 1 32.37 -50.12 53.36
C MET A 1 31.13 -49.36 52.92
N ASN A 2 31.34 -48.24 52.28
CA ASN A 2 30.22 -47.37 51.75
C ASN A 2 30.32 -47.42 50.23
N ARG A 3 29.25 -47.92 49.62
CA ARG A 3 29.05 -47.88 48.19
C ARG A 3 28.18 -46.63 47.86
N VAL A 4 28.78 -45.65 47.23
CA VAL A 4 28.07 -44.50 46.66
C VAL A 4 27.60 -44.87 45.27
N PHE A 5 26.28 -44.89 45.04
CA PHE A 5 25.66 -45.03 43.73
C PHE A 5 25.58 -43.64 43.10
N VAL A 6 26.31 -43.42 42.02
CA VAL A 6 26.21 -42.21 41.19
C VAL A 6 25.14 -42.47 40.13
N PHE A 7 24.01 -41.75 40.21
CA PHE A 7 22.96 -41.73 39.17
C PHE A 7 23.40 -40.77 38.06
N TRP A 8 23.67 -41.29 36.90
CA TRP A 8 23.81 -40.51 35.67
C TRP A 8 22.42 -40.25 35.10
N VAL A 9 21.99 -38.95 35.14
CA VAL A 9 20.82 -38.49 34.40
C VAL A 9 21.24 -38.14 32.99
N LEU A 10 20.83 -38.96 32.03
CA LEU A 10 20.95 -38.68 30.60
C LEU A 10 19.95 -37.61 30.21
N ILE A 11 20.43 -36.38 30.05
CA ILE A 11 19.65 -35.29 29.40
C ILE A 11 19.71 -35.56 27.89
N VAL A 12 18.66 -36.13 27.33
CA VAL A 12 18.47 -36.21 25.87
C VAL A 12 18.01 -34.84 25.42
N CYS A 13 18.92 -34.07 24.86
CA CYS A 13 18.57 -32.83 24.10
C CYS A 13 17.69 -33.20 22.92
N LEU A 14 16.51 -32.64 22.86
CA LEU A 14 15.64 -32.60 21.68
C LEU A 14 15.91 -31.28 20.90
N PRO A 15 16.68 -31.30 19.81
CA PRO A 15 16.84 -30.12 18.95
C PRO A 15 16.12 -30.26 17.60
N THR A 16 15.06 -31.07 17.49
CA THR A 16 14.51 -31.39 16.16
C THR A 16 13.20 -30.69 15.79
N MET A 17 12.53 -29.97 16.71
CA MET A 17 11.28 -29.26 16.35
C MET A 17 11.45 -27.80 15.93
N VAL A 18 12.56 -27.15 16.27
CA VAL A 18 12.80 -25.76 15.88
C VAL A 18 13.39 -25.66 14.47
N ALA A 19 14.17 -26.64 14.03
CA ALA A 19 14.77 -26.66 12.70
C ALA A 19 13.73 -26.79 11.58
N ASN A 20 12.72 -27.64 11.74
CA ASN A 20 11.69 -27.85 10.72
C ASN A 20 10.79 -26.61 10.51
N ALA A 21 10.46 -25.87 11.56
CA ALA A 21 9.65 -24.65 11.43
C ALA A 21 10.41 -23.50 10.74
N GLN A 22 11.73 -23.49 10.83
CA GLN A 22 12.58 -22.49 10.18
C GLN A 22 12.83 -22.86 8.71
N GLU A 23 13.05 -24.11 8.40
CA GLU A 23 13.17 -24.65 7.04
C GLU A 23 11.87 -24.49 6.24
N ASP A 24 10.71 -24.78 6.84
CA ASP A 24 9.40 -24.57 6.22
C ASP A 24 9.13 -23.09 5.96
N SER A 25 9.57 -22.18 6.86
CA SER A 25 9.43 -20.74 6.68
C SER A 25 10.35 -20.16 5.59
N GLU A 26 11.56 -20.72 5.42
CA GLU A 26 12.51 -20.32 4.38
C GLU A 26 12.09 -20.87 3.00
N LEU A 27 11.60 -22.09 2.93
CA LEU A 27 11.04 -22.69 1.72
C LEU A 27 9.79 -21.93 1.26
N GLN A 28 8.94 -21.52 2.17
CA GLN A 28 7.73 -20.75 1.86
C GLN A 28 8.09 -19.35 1.38
N ARG A 29 9.07 -18.68 2.01
CA ARG A 29 9.59 -17.38 1.54
C ARG A 29 10.24 -17.48 0.16
N SER A 30 11.05 -18.49 -0.11
CA SER A 30 11.68 -18.67 -1.42
C SER A 30 10.66 -18.98 -2.52
N SER A 31 9.60 -19.74 -2.20
CA SER A 31 8.48 -20.01 -3.11
C SER A 31 7.67 -18.74 -3.40
N ASP A 32 7.42 -17.91 -2.38
CA ASP A 32 6.70 -16.65 -2.53
C ASP A 32 7.55 -15.61 -3.30
N GLU A 33 8.86 -15.56 -3.07
CA GLU A 33 9.78 -14.71 -3.84
C GLU A 33 9.86 -15.15 -5.31
N HIS A 34 9.94 -16.44 -5.57
CA HIS A 34 10.01 -16.96 -6.95
C HIS A 34 8.70 -16.71 -7.71
N MET A 35 7.56 -16.86 -7.04
CA MET A 35 6.25 -16.54 -7.61
C MET A 35 6.09 -15.03 -7.88
N ARG A 36 6.60 -14.17 -7.01
CA ARG A 36 6.63 -12.72 -7.22
C ARG A 36 7.54 -12.31 -8.37
N GLU A 37 8.69 -12.98 -8.53
CA GLU A 37 9.60 -12.75 -9.66
C GLU A 37 8.97 -13.15 -10.99
N GLU A 38 8.31 -14.30 -11.08
CA GLU A 38 7.60 -14.76 -12.29
C GLU A 38 6.46 -13.82 -12.69
N LEU A 39 5.79 -13.21 -11.71
CA LEU A 39 4.64 -12.32 -11.91
C LEU A 39 5.03 -10.85 -12.06
N GLY A 40 6.33 -10.53 -12.10
CA GLY A 40 6.83 -9.16 -12.25
C GLY A 40 6.59 -8.28 -11.01
N VAL A 41 6.18 -8.87 -9.88
CA VAL A 41 6.08 -8.22 -8.57
C VAL A 41 7.36 -8.53 -7.81
N ASN A 42 8.49 -8.04 -8.31
CA ASN A 42 9.78 -8.24 -7.67
C ASN A 42 9.95 -7.22 -6.54
N PRO A 43 10.33 -7.64 -5.30
CA PRO A 43 10.71 -6.73 -4.21
C PRO A 43 11.81 -5.74 -4.59
N ILE A 44 12.61 -6.03 -5.63
CA ILE A 44 13.66 -5.16 -6.15
C ILE A 44 13.08 -4.06 -7.07
N THR A 45 11.96 -4.31 -7.75
CA THR A 45 11.33 -3.39 -8.71
C THR A 45 10.09 -2.70 -8.17
N THR A 46 9.38 -3.32 -7.24
CA THR A 46 8.28 -2.69 -6.51
C THR A 46 8.85 -2.12 -5.23
N PRO A 47 8.80 -0.80 -5.00
CA PRO A 47 9.26 -0.24 -3.74
C PRO A 47 8.53 -0.94 -2.61
N SER A 48 9.26 -1.47 -1.64
CA SER A 48 8.60 -2.06 -0.49
C SER A 48 7.69 -0.99 0.10
N ILE A 49 6.46 -1.38 0.38
CA ILE A 49 5.51 -0.47 1.01
C ILE A 49 6.06 0.11 2.30
N HIS A 50 6.86 -0.69 3.02
CA HIS A 50 7.58 -0.27 4.21
C HIS A 50 8.52 0.91 3.93
N ASP A 51 9.29 0.89 2.84
CA ASP A 51 10.23 1.95 2.49
C ASP A 51 9.49 3.19 1.98
N THR A 52 8.42 2.99 1.20
CA THR A 52 7.54 4.09 0.78
C THR A 52 6.90 4.78 1.98
N LEU A 53 6.39 4.00 2.93
CA LEU A 53 5.77 4.53 4.13
C LEU A 53 6.79 5.20 5.07
N LYS A 54 8.03 4.69 5.14
CA LYS A 54 9.12 5.34 5.87
C LYS A 54 9.49 6.70 5.28
N GLN A 55 9.45 6.86 3.97
CA GLN A 55 9.64 8.15 3.31
C GLN A 55 8.57 9.18 3.72
N LEU A 56 7.36 8.74 4.03
CA LEU A 56 6.28 9.63 4.49
C LEU A 56 6.54 10.24 5.88
N GLU A 57 7.48 9.70 6.68
CA GLU A 57 7.84 10.27 7.99
C GLU A 57 8.40 11.70 7.88
N VAL A 58 8.98 12.07 6.74
CA VAL A 58 9.47 13.43 6.51
C VAL A 58 8.35 14.47 6.49
N PHE A 59 7.11 14.05 6.27
CA PHE A 59 5.93 14.92 6.22
C PHE A 59 5.32 15.21 7.60
N ARG A 60 5.98 14.82 8.69
CA ARG A 60 5.53 15.21 10.03
C ARG A 60 5.63 16.73 10.23
N PRO A 61 4.65 17.39 10.87
CA PRO A 61 3.38 16.84 11.35
C PRO A 61 2.43 16.51 10.19
N VAL A 62 1.82 15.32 10.24
CA VAL A 62 0.89 14.87 9.18
C VAL A 62 -0.37 15.71 9.21
N PRO A 63 -0.77 16.33 8.09
CA PRO A 63 -2.00 17.12 8.01
C PRO A 63 -3.21 16.17 7.98
N VAL A 64 -3.70 15.78 9.15
CA VAL A 64 -4.83 14.83 9.31
C VAL A 64 -6.10 15.31 8.58
N ALA A 65 -6.24 16.62 8.37
CA ALA A 65 -7.35 17.19 7.61
C ALA A 65 -7.40 16.74 6.14
N LEU A 66 -6.26 16.32 5.57
CA LEU A 66 -6.20 15.78 4.20
C LEU A 66 -6.61 14.30 4.13
N ILE A 67 -6.74 13.63 5.28
CA ILE A 67 -7.16 12.23 5.36
C ILE A 67 -8.65 12.19 5.63
N ASP A 68 -9.44 12.35 4.58
CA ASP A 68 -10.89 12.50 4.69
C ASP A 68 -11.55 11.22 5.24
N ALA A 69 -12.49 11.43 6.19
CA ALA A 69 -13.35 10.36 6.69
C ALA A 69 -14.24 9.75 5.59
N ALA A 70 -14.68 10.55 4.61
CA ALA A 70 -15.51 10.09 3.51
C ALA A 70 -14.81 9.01 2.66
N ASN A 71 -13.49 9.08 2.51
CA ASN A 71 -12.73 8.05 1.80
C ASN A 71 -12.90 6.67 2.44
N ARG A 72 -12.98 6.59 3.76
CA ARG A 72 -13.16 5.33 4.49
C ARG A 72 -14.55 4.70 4.30
N GLU A 73 -15.55 5.50 3.98
CA GLU A 73 -16.94 5.06 3.73
C GLU A 73 -17.18 4.69 2.25
N ALA A 74 -16.28 5.05 1.34
CA ALA A 74 -16.45 4.81 -0.08
C ALA A 74 -16.57 3.31 -0.41
N THR A 75 -17.45 3.00 -1.34
CA THR A 75 -17.68 1.66 -1.89
C THR A 75 -17.78 1.73 -3.40
N PHE A 76 -17.26 0.73 -4.09
CA PHE A 76 -17.23 0.69 -5.55
C PHE A 76 -17.81 -0.61 -6.07
N ASN A 77 -18.50 -0.53 -7.20
CA ASN A 77 -19.01 -1.70 -7.93
C ASN A 77 -17.93 -2.31 -8.84
N ASN A 78 -16.89 -1.54 -9.13
CA ASN A 78 -15.79 -1.94 -10.00
C ASN A 78 -14.63 -2.51 -9.14
N ARG A 79 -14.20 -3.75 -9.43
CA ARG A 79 -13.11 -4.42 -8.67
C ARG A 79 -11.78 -3.68 -8.73
N PHE A 80 -11.48 -3.01 -9.86
CA PHE A 80 -10.26 -2.22 -9.99
C PHE A 80 -10.24 -1.02 -9.06
N GLN A 81 -11.37 -0.30 -9.00
CA GLN A 81 -11.51 0.80 -8.03
C GLN A 81 -11.46 0.29 -6.60
N THR A 82 -12.05 -0.87 -6.32
CA THR A 82 -11.96 -1.51 -5.00
C THR A 82 -10.50 -1.82 -4.64
N ALA A 83 -9.71 -2.31 -5.58
CA ALA A 83 -8.30 -2.61 -5.38
C ALA A 83 -7.45 -1.34 -5.17
N LEU A 84 -7.60 -0.32 -6.02
CA LEU A 84 -6.98 0.99 -5.83
C LEU A 84 -7.31 1.58 -4.46
N HIS A 85 -8.59 1.57 -4.11
CA HIS A 85 -9.06 2.11 -2.84
C HIS A 85 -8.56 1.32 -1.63
N PHE A 86 -8.40 0.00 -1.75
CA PHE A 86 -7.78 -0.80 -0.70
C PHE A 86 -6.37 -0.32 -0.39
N GLY A 87 -5.54 -0.12 -1.41
CA GLY A 87 -4.20 0.45 -1.26
C GLY A 87 -4.21 1.86 -0.66
N SER A 88 -5.12 2.72 -1.14
CA SER A 88 -5.34 4.07 -0.60
C SER A 88 -5.64 4.05 0.90
N LEU A 89 -6.51 3.13 1.36
CA LEU A 89 -6.83 2.95 2.79
C LEU A 89 -5.61 2.49 3.62
N VAL A 90 -4.74 1.66 3.07
CA VAL A 90 -3.49 1.26 3.75
C VAL A 90 -2.59 2.48 3.96
N ALA A 91 -2.43 3.32 2.93
CA ALA A 91 -1.66 4.56 3.03
C ALA A 91 -2.26 5.54 4.05
N ASP A 92 -3.58 5.73 4.03
CA ASP A 92 -4.29 6.54 5.03
C ASP A 92 -4.06 6.01 6.45
N GLY A 93 -4.19 4.70 6.65
CA GLY A 93 -3.96 4.05 7.95
C GLY A 93 -2.54 4.29 8.47
N PHE A 94 -1.54 4.22 7.58
CA PHE A 94 -0.17 4.48 7.95
C PHE A 94 0.04 5.93 8.41
N LEU A 95 -0.46 6.90 7.67
CA LEU A 95 -0.36 8.32 8.02
C LEU A 95 -1.11 8.64 9.32
N LEU A 96 -2.28 8.03 9.53
CA LEU A 96 -3.02 8.15 10.79
C LEU A 96 -2.26 7.55 11.97
N THR A 97 -1.46 6.51 11.75
CA THR A 97 -0.56 5.96 12.77
C THR A 97 0.55 6.94 13.13
N LEU A 98 1.12 7.64 12.13
CA LEU A 98 2.10 8.69 12.38
C LEU A 98 1.50 9.88 13.15
N ALA A 99 0.21 10.12 12.97
CA ALA A 99 -0.56 11.15 13.66
C ALA A 99 -1.18 10.69 14.99
N GLU A 100 -1.01 9.41 15.36
CA GLU A 100 -1.51 8.79 16.59
C GLU A 100 -3.03 8.97 16.77
N ARG A 101 -3.82 8.59 15.73
CA ARG A 101 -5.28 8.76 15.70
C ARG A 101 -6.01 7.41 15.84
N PRO A 102 -6.20 6.87 17.08
CA PRO A 102 -6.71 5.51 17.28
C PRO A 102 -8.11 5.30 16.70
N GLN A 103 -9.03 6.25 16.88
CA GLN A 103 -10.40 6.10 16.36
C GLN A 103 -10.41 6.04 14.82
N ALA A 104 -9.64 6.89 14.15
CA ALA A 104 -9.55 6.88 12.71
C ALA A 104 -8.90 5.61 12.17
N ILE A 105 -7.93 5.03 12.89
CA ILE A 105 -7.32 3.73 12.57
C ILE A 105 -8.33 2.59 12.67
N GLN A 106 -9.19 2.60 13.69
CA GLN A 106 -10.27 1.62 13.80
C GLN A 106 -11.22 1.68 12.59
N ASP A 107 -11.57 2.88 12.14
CA ASP A 107 -12.43 3.08 10.98
C ASP A 107 -11.75 2.61 9.68
N VAL A 108 -10.45 2.87 9.52
CA VAL A 108 -9.64 2.29 8.43
C VAL A 108 -9.66 0.77 8.49
N GLY A 109 -9.45 0.16 9.65
CA GLY A 109 -9.51 -1.30 9.82
C GLY A 109 -10.84 -1.89 9.36
N LYS A 110 -11.97 -1.26 9.73
CA LYS A 110 -13.31 -1.67 9.26
C LYS A 110 -13.45 -1.53 7.74
N ALA A 111 -12.92 -0.44 7.16
CA ALA A 111 -12.94 -0.20 5.74
C ALA A 111 -12.12 -1.26 4.97
N LEU A 112 -10.92 -1.58 5.44
CA LEU A 112 -10.06 -2.63 4.87
C LEU A 112 -10.78 -3.99 4.86
N ILE A 113 -11.50 -4.36 5.93
CA ILE A 113 -12.29 -5.59 5.96
C ILE A 113 -13.40 -5.56 4.91
N ARG A 114 -14.11 -4.45 4.75
CA ARG A 114 -15.17 -4.34 3.71
C ARG A 114 -14.60 -4.51 2.32
N GLN A 115 -13.51 -3.80 2.00
CA GLN A 115 -12.88 -3.86 0.68
C GLN A 115 -12.29 -5.24 0.38
N SER A 116 -11.63 -5.89 1.35
CA SER A 116 -11.09 -7.23 1.17
C SER A 116 -12.16 -8.28 0.88
N ARG A 117 -13.33 -8.15 1.51
CA ARG A 117 -14.48 -9.02 1.20
C ARG A 117 -14.99 -8.79 -0.22
N ALA A 118 -15.06 -7.53 -0.67
CA ALA A 118 -15.43 -7.19 -2.04
C ALA A 118 -14.41 -7.72 -3.07
N LEU A 119 -13.14 -7.82 -2.70
CA LEU A 119 -12.08 -8.44 -3.50
C LEU A 119 -12.09 -9.98 -3.45
N GLY A 120 -12.86 -10.60 -2.55
CA GLY A 120 -12.94 -12.06 -2.41
C GLY A 120 -11.88 -12.68 -1.49
N VAL A 121 -11.15 -11.87 -0.70
CA VAL A 121 -10.04 -12.31 0.17
C VAL A 121 -10.27 -12.02 1.66
N GLY A 122 -11.52 -11.79 2.05
CA GLY A 122 -11.86 -11.31 3.40
C GLY A 122 -11.55 -12.24 4.56
N GLU A 123 -11.46 -13.56 4.34
CA GLU A 123 -11.23 -14.52 5.43
C GLU A 123 -9.85 -14.38 6.08
N ARG A 124 -8.81 -14.19 5.28
CA ARG A 124 -7.42 -14.04 5.77
C ARG A 124 -7.25 -12.79 6.64
N LEU A 125 -8.01 -11.73 6.33
CA LEU A 125 -7.85 -10.43 6.99
C LEU A 125 -8.61 -10.27 8.31
N THR A 126 -9.52 -11.17 8.63
CA THR A 126 -10.28 -11.09 9.89
C THR A 126 -9.38 -11.14 11.13
N LYS A 127 -8.31 -11.94 11.10
CA LYS A 127 -7.33 -12.02 12.20
C LYS A 127 -6.47 -10.77 12.29
N ARG A 128 -6.04 -10.22 11.14
CA ARG A 128 -5.22 -9.01 11.05
C ARG A 128 -5.94 -7.79 11.61
N SER A 129 -7.22 -7.65 11.25
CA SER A 129 -8.04 -6.54 11.75
C SER A 129 -8.16 -6.53 13.27
N LYS A 130 -8.29 -7.71 13.87
CA LYS A 130 -8.33 -7.82 15.33
C LYS A 130 -7.01 -7.41 15.96
N SER A 131 -5.88 -7.87 15.40
CA SER A 131 -4.54 -7.51 15.86
C SER A 131 -4.28 -6.00 15.72
N LEU A 132 -4.69 -5.41 14.59
CA LEU A 132 -4.58 -3.96 14.36
C LEU A 132 -5.32 -3.14 15.41
N LEU A 133 -6.55 -3.55 15.76
CA LEU A 133 -7.34 -2.90 16.81
C LEU A 133 -6.67 -3.05 18.18
N GLU A 134 -6.19 -4.25 18.53
CA GLU A 134 -5.51 -4.50 19.80
C GLU A 134 -4.24 -3.67 19.98
N HIS A 135 -3.43 -3.50 18.92
CA HIS A 135 -2.26 -2.61 18.93
C HIS A 135 -2.67 -1.14 19.06
N SER A 136 -3.71 -0.71 18.33
CA SER A 136 -4.23 0.65 18.40
C SER A 136 -4.73 1.02 19.79
N ASP A 137 -5.49 0.13 20.43
CA ASP A 137 -6.03 0.34 21.79
C ASP A 137 -4.93 0.43 22.86
N LYS A 138 -3.79 -0.24 22.62
CA LYS A 138 -2.61 -0.18 23.50
C LYS A 138 -1.69 1.00 23.21
N GLY A 139 -1.94 1.78 22.15
CA GLY A 139 -1.04 2.84 21.71
C GLY A 139 0.27 2.31 21.10
N ASP A 140 0.30 1.03 20.72
CA ASP A 140 1.46 0.41 20.06
C ASP A 140 1.46 0.74 18.57
N TRP A 141 1.87 1.96 18.27
CA TRP A 141 1.90 2.48 16.89
C TRP A 141 2.88 1.74 15.99
N ALA A 142 3.93 1.15 16.54
CA ALA A 142 4.84 0.31 15.77
C ALA A 142 4.15 -0.98 15.33
N GLY A 143 3.42 -1.62 16.23
CA GLY A 143 2.59 -2.79 15.94
C GLY A 143 1.49 -2.49 14.92
N VAL A 144 0.80 -1.33 15.05
CA VAL A 144 -0.21 -0.91 14.05
C VAL A 144 0.40 -0.79 12.66
N ARG A 145 1.56 -0.13 12.52
CA ARG A 145 2.25 -0.01 11.22
C ARG A 145 2.61 -1.37 10.64
N GLN A 146 3.13 -2.27 11.45
CA GLN A 146 3.49 -3.61 11.01
C GLN A 146 2.27 -4.41 10.56
N GLU A 147 1.14 -4.31 11.25
CA GLU A 147 -0.10 -4.98 10.85
C GLU A 147 -0.69 -4.40 9.56
N LEU A 148 -0.55 -3.10 9.30
CA LEU A 148 -0.96 -2.50 8.03
C LEU A 148 -0.13 -3.04 6.85
N VAL A 149 1.20 -3.10 7.00
CA VAL A 149 2.10 -3.69 6.00
C VAL A 149 1.71 -5.14 5.72
N ARG A 150 1.61 -5.96 6.77
CA ARG A 150 1.22 -7.37 6.65
C ARG A 150 -0.17 -7.56 6.02
N THR A 151 -1.11 -6.64 6.32
CA THR A 151 -2.46 -6.67 5.73
C THR A 151 -2.39 -6.50 4.22
N GLN A 152 -1.56 -5.59 3.73
CA GLN A 152 -1.38 -5.42 2.30
C GLN A 152 -0.66 -6.61 1.67
N GLU A 153 0.42 -7.10 2.26
CA GLU A 153 1.14 -8.28 1.79
C GLU A 153 0.24 -9.51 1.69
N ASP A 154 -0.61 -9.76 2.70
CA ASP A 154 -1.56 -10.86 2.70
C ASP A 154 -2.59 -10.75 1.56
N VAL A 155 -3.05 -9.54 1.25
CA VAL A 155 -4.00 -9.33 0.14
C VAL A 155 -3.33 -9.46 -1.20
N GLU A 156 -2.16 -8.86 -1.40
CA GLU A 156 -1.39 -9.00 -2.63
C GLU A 156 -1.05 -10.47 -2.89
N THR A 157 -0.56 -11.21 -1.89
CA THR A 157 -0.29 -12.64 -1.98
C THR A 157 -1.55 -13.42 -2.35
N SER A 158 -2.70 -13.09 -1.75
CA SER A 158 -3.97 -13.75 -2.10
C SER A 158 -4.40 -13.48 -3.54
N MET A 159 -4.15 -12.27 -4.07
CA MET A 159 -4.41 -11.97 -5.48
C MET A 159 -3.51 -12.77 -6.41
N LEU A 160 -2.22 -12.90 -6.06
CA LEU A 160 -1.27 -13.71 -6.83
C LEU A 160 -1.67 -15.19 -6.83
N GLU A 161 -2.07 -15.77 -5.68
CA GLU A 161 -2.58 -17.15 -5.59
C GLU A 161 -3.83 -17.36 -6.46
N LEU A 162 -4.69 -16.36 -6.57
CA LEU A 162 -5.86 -16.36 -7.45
C LEU A 162 -5.49 -16.09 -8.91
N ARG A 163 -4.21 -15.84 -9.23
CA ARG A 163 -3.71 -15.41 -10.54
C ARG A 163 -4.38 -14.13 -11.03
N ASP A 164 -4.65 -13.21 -10.10
CA ASP A 164 -5.27 -11.91 -10.36
C ASP A 164 -4.23 -10.80 -10.17
N GLU A 165 -3.17 -10.88 -10.97
CA GLU A 165 -2.01 -9.97 -10.92
C GLU A 165 -2.40 -8.52 -11.13
N GLU A 166 -3.38 -8.28 -12.03
CA GLU A 166 -3.87 -6.93 -12.28
C GLU A 166 -4.42 -6.29 -11.01
N MET A 167 -5.12 -7.07 -10.16
CA MET A 167 -5.60 -6.56 -8.87
C MET A 167 -4.46 -6.27 -7.89
N ALA A 168 -3.45 -7.14 -7.80
CA ALA A 168 -2.29 -6.90 -6.96
C ALA A 168 -1.59 -5.58 -7.34
N HIS A 169 -1.38 -5.35 -8.64
CA HIS A 169 -0.80 -4.09 -9.13
C HIS A 169 -1.68 -2.87 -8.85
N MET A 170 -3.01 -3.01 -8.92
CA MET A 170 -3.90 -1.90 -8.59
C MET A 170 -3.89 -1.56 -7.10
N ILE A 171 -3.75 -2.55 -6.21
CA ILE A 171 -3.58 -2.31 -4.77
C ILE A 171 -2.30 -1.50 -4.53
N SER A 172 -1.18 -1.93 -5.10
CA SER A 172 0.11 -1.23 -4.96
C SER A 172 0.05 0.19 -5.53
N LEU A 173 -0.57 0.36 -6.72
CA LEU A 173 -0.76 1.68 -7.34
C LEU A 173 -1.59 2.60 -6.46
N GLY A 174 -2.69 2.10 -5.89
CA GLY A 174 -3.56 2.90 -5.01
C GLY A 174 -2.83 3.39 -3.76
N GLY A 175 -2.03 2.53 -3.13
CA GLY A 175 -1.21 2.90 -1.97
C GLY A 175 -0.16 3.95 -2.32
N TRP A 176 0.57 3.76 -3.41
CA TRP A 176 1.54 4.72 -3.89
C TRP A 176 0.90 6.06 -4.27
N LEU A 177 -0.17 6.04 -5.06
CA LEU A 177 -0.86 7.25 -5.52
C LEU A 177 -1.35 8.11 -4.35
N ARG A 178 -1.98 7.46 -3.36
CA ARG A 178 -2.46 8.15 -2.16
C ARG A 178 -1.32 8.71 -1.33
N GLY A 179 -0.27 7.95 -1.09
CA GLY A 179 0.92 8.43 -0.39
C GLY A 179 1.59 9.60 -1.12
N PHE A 180 1.68 9.51 -2.44
CA PHE A 180 2.23 10.56 -3.30
C PHE A 180 1.38 11.83 -3.27
N GLN A 181 0.07 11.71 -3.39
CA GLN A 181 -0.88 12.83 -3.31
C GLN A 181 -0.76 13.56 -1.98
N LEU A 182 -0.76 12.84 -0.86
CA LEU A 182 -0.62 13.43 0.47
C LEU A 182 0.75 14.08 0.66
N GLY A 183 1.82 13.43 0.16
CA GLY A 183 3.17 13.99 0.15
C GLY A 183 3.29 15.28 -0.67
N ALA A 184 2.66 15.32 -1.84
CA ALA A 184 2.63 16.51 -2.71
C ALA A 184 1.89 17.68 -2.04
N ASN A 185 0.73 17.42 -1.42
CA ASN A 185 0.01 18.44 -0.64
C ASN A 185 0.86 18.96 0.53
N CYS A 186 1.45 18.07 1.35
CA CYS A 186 2.34 18.46 2.45
C CYS A 186 3.55 19.27 1.99
N THR A 187 4.08 18.95 0.80
CA THR A 187 5.23 19.67 0.25
C THR A 187 4.83 21.03 -0.28
N ALA A 188 3.68 21.17 -0.94
CA ALA A 188 3.17 22.43 -1.43
C ALA A 188 2.86 23.40 -0.27
N ASP A 189 2.22 22.89 0.79
CA ASP A 189 1.88 23.70 1.98
C ASP A 189 3.12 24.17 2.74
N ALA A 190 4.10 23.29 2.93
CA ALA A 190 5.33 23.57 3.65
C ALA A 190 6.55 23.12 2.84
N TYR A 191 6.81 23.87 1.75
CA TYR A 191 7.89 23.55 0.82
C TYR A 191 9.25 23.49 1.50
N SER A 192 9.98 22.41 1.22
CA SER A 192 11.40 22.30 1.46
C SER A 192 12.08 21.46 0.38
N PRO A 193 13.38 21.68 0.07
CA PRO A 193 14.12 20.85 -0.89
C PRO A 193 14.11 19.36 -0.55
N ALA A 194 14.15 19.01 0.73
CA ALA A 194 14.13 17.63 1.19
C ALA A 194 12.79 16.93 0.87
N LYS A 195 11.66 17.60 1.12
CA LYS A 195 10.33 17.10 0.77
C LYS A 195 10.14 17.00 -0.74
N ALA A 196 10.55 18.05 -1.49
CA ALA A 196 10.42 18.08 -2.95
C ALA A 196 11.20 16.94 -3.62
N ARG A 197 12.35 16.53 -3.08
CA ARG A 197 13.15 15.42 -3.63
C ARG A 197 12.39 14.08 -3.60
N ILE A 198 11.55 13.84 -2.62
CA ILE A 198 10.77 12.59 -2.50
C ILE A 198 9.75 12.47 -3.64
N LEU A 199 9.24 13.58 -4.15
CA LEU A 199 8.31 13.60 -5.29
C LEU A 199 9.00 13.35 -6.64
N GLY A 200 10.33 13.27 -6.69
CA GLY A 200 11.12 13.14 -7.91
C GLY A 200 11.48 11.72 -8.33
N ASN A 201 10.94 10.70 -7.67
CA ASN A 201 11.29 9.31 -8.00
C ASN A 201 10.58 8.85 -9.29
N VAL A 202 11.25 9.02 -10.42
CA VAL A 202 10.71 8.66 -11.75
C VAL A 202 10.64 7.14 -11.96
N GLU A 203 11.49 6.35 -11.31
CA GLU A 203 11.53 4.89 -11.47
C GLU A 203 10.23 4.23 -11.02
N ILE A 204 9.66 4.70 -9.89
CA ILE A 204 8.36 4.23 -9.40
C ILE A 204 7.24 4.61 -10.37
N MET A 205 7.30 5.80 -10.93
CA MET A 205 6.30 6.26 -11.90
C MET A 205 6.37 5.43 -13.18
N ASP A 206 7.59 5.16 -13.69
CA ASP A 206 7.80 4.30 -14.85
C ASP A 206 7.29 2.88 -14.60
N TYR A 207 7.55 2.31 -13.42
CA TYR A 207 7.00 1.01 -13.03
C TYR A 207 5.47 0.99 -13.12
N PHE A 208 4.77 1.96 -12.53
CA PHE A 208 3.30 1.97 -12.58
C PHE A 208 2.75 2.27 -13.98
N LEU A 209 3.43 3.09 -14.77
CA LEU A 209 3.05 3.31 -16.18
C LEU A 209 3.17 2.01 -17.00
N ASP A 210 4.21 1.22 -16.79
CA ASP A 210 4.37 -0.08 -17.43
C ASP A 210 3.25 -1.05 -17.00
N ARG A 211 2.89 -1.07 -15.71
CA ARG A 211 1.78 -1.91 -15.23
C ARG A 211 0.43 -1.47 -15.81
N LEU A 212 0.15 -0.17 -15.89
CA LEU A 212 -1.05 0.36 -16.54
C LEU A 212 -1.07 0.01 -18.05
N ASP A 213 0.08 -0.06 -18.70
CA ASP A 213 0.16 -0.43 -20.12
C ASP A 213 -0.04 -1.94 -20.36
N THR A 214 0.27 -2.79 -19.40
CA THR A 214 0.04 -4.24 -19.48
C THR A 214 -1.40 -4.67 -19.17
N LEU A 215 -2.26 -3.78 -18.65
CA LEU A 215 -3.66 -4.07 -18.37
C LEU A 215 -4.42 -4.56 -19.59
N HIS A 216 -5.43 -5.40 -19.36
CA HIS A 216 -6.31 -5.89 -20.42
C HIS A 216 -6.89 -4.71 -21.23
N PRO A 217 -6.97 -4.80 -22.58
CA PRO A 217 -7.38 -3.69 -23.45
C PRO A 217 -8.76 -3.06 -23.11
N ARG A 218 -9.68 -3.80 -22.49
CA ARG A 218 -10.97 -3.27 -22.05
C ARG A 218 -10.78 -2.29 -20.89
N LEU A 219 -9.88 -2.59 -19.97
CA LEU A 219 -9.60 -1.77 -18.79
C LEU A 219 -8.83 -0.51 -19.17
N LYS A 220 -7.84 -0.64 -20.05
CA LYS A 220 -7.08 0.50 -20.59
C LYS A 220 -7.96 1.57 -21.24
N LYS A 221 -9.14 1.19 -21.74
CA LYS A 221 -10.10 2.10 -22.40
C LYS A 221 -11.09 2.75 -21.45
N THR A 222 -11.10 2.39 -20.17
CA THR A 222 -11.96 3.05 -19.19
C THR A 222 -11.50 4.48 -18.94
N ASP A 223 -12.44 5.37 -18.63
CA ASP A 223 -12.11 6.78 -18.35
C ASP A 223 -11.16 6.90 -17.16
N MET A 224 -11.35 6.07 -16.14
CA MET A 224 -10.49 6.02 -14.96
C MET A 224 -9.03 5.70 -15.32
N VAL A 225 -8.77 4.57 -16.00
CA VAL A 225 -7.40 4.15 -16.36
C VAL A 225 -6.75 5.14 -17.31
N THR A 226 -7.53 5.68 -18.27
CA THR A 226 -7.06 6.71 -19.19
C THR A 226 -6.64 7.98 -18.43
N ALA A 227 -7.47 8.45 -17.51
CA ALA A 227 -7.18 9.63 -16.71
C ALA A 227 -5.96 9.41 -15.79
N LEU A 228 -5.90 8.29 -15.07
CA LEU A 228 -4.76 7.93 -14.22
C LEU A 228 -3.46 7.90 -15.01
N THR A 229 -3.45 7.20 -16.15
CA THR A 229 -2.27 7.09 -17.03
C THR A 229 -1.81 8.47 -17.50
N ALA A 230 -2.73 9.33 -17.93
CA ALA A 230 -2.39 10.68 -18.36
C ALA A 230 -1.76 11.50 -17.21
N ARG A 231 -2.36 11.48 -16.01
CA ARG A 231 -1.86 12.25 -14.87
C ARG A 231 -0.49 11.75 -14.39
N VAL A 232 -0.30 10.44 -14.29
CA VAL A 232 1.01 9.88 -13.91
C VAL A 232 2.10 10.24 -14.94
N LYS A 233 1.78 10.23 -16.24
CA LYS A 233 2.71 10.68 -17.30
C LYS A 233 3.08 12.16 -17.15
N GLU A 234 2.13 13.03 -16.89
CA GLU A 234 2.36 14.46 -16.66
C GLU A 234 3.22 14.70 -15.41
N ILE A 235 2.92 14.01 -14.30
CA ILE A 235 3.72 14.06 -13.06
C ILE A 235 5.15 13.58 -13.34
N ARG A 236 5.29 12.46 -14.02
CA ARG A 236 6.59 11.88 -14.38
C ARG A 236 7.43 12.83 -15.23
N ALA A 237 6.82 13.53 -16.19
CA ALA A 237 7.51 14.53 -17.00
C ALA A 237 8.06 15.69 -16.16
N LEU A 238 7.23 16.25 -15.25
CA LEU A 238 7.67 17.31 -14.33
C LEU A 238 8.78 16.84 -13.39
N ALA A 239 8.69 15.60 -12.89
CA ALA A 239 9.72 15.02 -12.04
C ALA A 239 11.05 14.83 -12.80
N ALA A 240 11.00 14.39 -14.06
CA ALA A 240 12.16 14.21 -14.90
C ALA A 240 12.86 15.53 -15.27
N GLU A 241 12.13 16.62 -15.45
CA GLU A 241 12.70 17.96 -15.68
C GLU A 241 13.57 18.42 -14.49
N ALA A 242 13.30 17.89 -13.30
CA ALA A 242 14.01 18.23 -12.07
C ALA A 242 15.05 17.16 -11.66
N ALA A 243 15.35 16.16 -12.50
CA ALA A 243 16.20 15.01 -12.14
C ALA A 243 17.57 15.41 -11.57
N ASP A 244 18.19 16.46 -12.11
CA ASP A 244 19.50 16.99 -11.67
C ASP A 244 19.37 18.22 -10.74
N LYS A 245 18.14 18.65 -10.42
CA LYS A 245 17.88 19.87 -9.67
C LYS A 245 16.77 19.63 -8.65
N THR A 246 16.76 20.44 -7.60
CA THR A 246 15.60 20.44 -6.69
C THR A 246 14.39 21.07 -7.41
N MET A 247 13.25 20.39 -7.39
CA MET A 247 12.00 20.95 -7.91
C MET A 247 11.69 22.29 -7.27
N THR A 248 11.23 23.23 -8.09
CA THR A 248 10.76 24.52 -7.60
C THR A 248 9.40 24.38 -6.91
N ARG A 249 9.04 25.37 -6.10
CA ARG A 249 7.70 25.42 -5.50
C ARG A 249 6.58 25.31 -6.54
N GLU A 250 6.71 26.03 -7.67
CA GLU A 250 5.73 26.00 -8.75
C GLU A 250 5.57 24.60 -9.37
N GLN A 251 6.67 23.88 -9.57
CA GLN A 251 6.62 22.47 -10.05
C GLN A 251 5.92 21.56 -9.03
N VAL A 252 6.20 21.75 -7.74
CA VAL A 252 5.52 20.99 -6.66
C VAL A 252 4.02 21.29 -6.63
N GLU A 253 3.60 22.53 -6.81
CA GLU A 253 2.19 22.90 -6.86
C GLU A 253 1.47 22.27 -8.07
N LYS A 254 2.10 22.24 -9.23
CA LYS A 254 1.58 21.54 -10.41
C LYS A 254 1.46 20.03 -10.16
N ILE A 255 2.48 19.41 -9.56
CA ILE A 255 2.46 17.98 -9.19
C ILE A 255 1.33 17.70 -8.19
N ARG A 256 1.13 18.55 -7.18
CA ARG A 256 0.01 18.44 -6.25
C ARG A 256 -1.34 18.44 -6.97
N ASP A 257 -1.54 19.36 -7.89
CA ASP A 257 -2.81 19.49 -8.60
C ASP A 257 -3.07 18.27 -9.50
N LEU A 258 -2.03 17.76 -10.16
CA LEU A 258 -2.10 16.53 -10.94
C LEU A 258 -2.34 15.28 -10.06
N ALA A 259 -1.71 15.19 -8.90
CA ALA A 259 -1.89 14.09 -7.96
C ALA A 259 -3.31 14.09 -7.37
N ASN A 260 -3.85 15.27 -7.03
CA ASN A 260 -5.25 15.40 -6.61
C ASN A 260 -6.21 14.96 -7.73
N ALA A 261 -5.99 15.40 -8.97
CA ALA A 261 -6.80 15.00 -10.10
C ALA A 261 -6.70 13.49 -10.42
N ALA A 262 -5.57 12.85 -10.13
CA ALA A 262 -5.41 11.41 -10.27
C ALA A 262 -6.22 10.65 -9.19
N GLU A 263 -6.19 11.11 -7.94
CA GLU A 263 -6.98 10.52 -6.84
C GLU A 263 -8.49 10.73 -7.08
N ASP A 264 -8.90 11.91 -7.56
CA ASP A 264 -10.28 12.19 -7.95
C ASP A 264 -10.74 11.22 -9.05
N ALA A 265 -9.90 10.93 -10.05
CA ALA A 265 -10.21 9.95 -11.08
C ALA A 265 -10.32 8.52 -10.54
N ALA A 266 -9.45 8.13 -9.59
CA ALA A 266 -9.47 6.81 -8.97
C ALA A 266 -10.75 6.58 -8.15
N THR A 267 -11.31 7.64 -7.56
CA THR A 267 -12.48 7.58 -6.67
C THR A 267 -13.79 8.02 -7.33
N ALA A 268 -13.72 8.54 -8.57
CA ALA A 268 -14.91 8.96 -9.32
C ALA A 268 -15.87 7.79 -9.56
N LYS A 269 -17.17 8.07 -9.54
CA LYS A 269 -18.18 7.07 -9.91
C LYS A 269 -18.09 6.76 -11.39
N VAL A 270 -18.11 5.47 -11.72
CA VAL A 270 -18.14 4.97 -13.09
C VAL A 270 -19.34 4.09 -13.33
N ASP A 271 -19.83 4.08 -14.58
CA ASP A 271 -20.86 3.16 -15.05
C ASP A 271 -20.29 1.73 -15.28
N GLU A 272 -21.14 0.81 -15.76
CA GLU A 272 -20.74 -0.58 -16.02
C GLU A 272 -19.67 -0.71 -17.12
N GLU A 273 -19.58 0.27 -18.03
CA GLU A 273 -18.55 0.33 -19.07
C GLU A 273 -17.27 1.04 -18.62
N GLY A 274 -17.23 1.54 -17.39
CA GLY A 274 -16.05 2.22 -16.80
C GLY A 274 -15.92 3.68 -17.24
N ARG A 275 -17.00 4.32 -17.70
CA ARG A 275 -17.05 5.76 -18.03
C ARG A 275 -17.48 6.55 -16.79
N PHE A 276 -16.94 7.74 -16.63
CA PHE A 276 -17.33 8.60 -15.51
C PHE A 276 -18.82 8.94 -15.56
N GLU A 277 -19.51 8.73 -14.45
CA GLU A 277 -20.89 9.18 -14.31
C GLU A 277 -20.95 10.71 -14.35
N LYS A 278 -21.89 11.24 -15.16
CA LYS A 278 -22.14 12.68 -15.16
C LYS A 278 -22.81 13.07 -13.84
N PRO A 279 -22.43 14.22 -13.24
CA PRO A 279 -23.13 14.71 -12.07
C PRO A 279 -24.63 14.82 -12.39
N LYS A 280 -25.47 14.26 -11.52
CA LYS A 280 -26.93 14.42 -11.63
C LYS A 280 -27.23 15.88 -11.35
N ASN A 281 -27.72 16.61 -12.36
CA ASN A 281 -28.23 17.98 -12.23
C ASN A 281 -29.40 18.04 -11.26
#